data_a7917cb2a6da80dc6954a2eef2773e24
#
_entry.id   a7917cb2a6da80dc6954a2eef2773e24
#
_cell.length_a   1.000
_cell.length_b   1.000
_cell.length_c   1.000
_cell.angle_alpha   90.00
_cell.angle_beta   90.00
_cell.angle_gamma   90.00
#
_symmetry.space_group_name_H-M   'P 1'
#
loop_
_entity.id
_entity.type
_entity.pdbx_description
1 polymer ?
#
loop_
_entity_poly.entity_id
_entity_poly.type
_entity_poly.pdbx_seq_one_letter_code
_entity_poly.pdbx_strand_id
1 'polypeptide(L)'
;NLRKTHPILKIINNSFIDLPSPSNISAWWNFGSLLGMCLIIQVLTGLFLAMHYTADISSAFSSVAHICRDVQYGWLIRNVHANGASAFFICIYLHIGRGLYYGSYTYKETWNIGVILLLLVMATAFVGYVLPWGQMSFWGATVITNLLSAIPYIGTSLVEWIWGGFSVDNATLTRFFMFHFLLPFIIMGASMLHLLFLHETGSNNPTGLSSNTDKIPFHPYFSYKDLLGASLLALFLLSLALLFPYLLGDPENFTPANPLVTPPHIQPEWYFLFAYAILRSIPNKLGGVLALLFSILILMLVPLLHTSKQRGNAFRPPSQALFWTLISNIFILTWIGGQPVEHPFIIIGQIASITYFINFLMLMPMTAKLENLLMKW
;
A
#
# COMPACT_ATOMS: atom_id res chain seq x y z
N ASN A 1 -37.57 16.77 4.44
CA ASN A 1 -36.15 17.11 4.30
C ASN A 1 -35.61 16.42 3.05
N LEU A 2 -35.27 17.22 2.01
CA LEU A 2 -34.91 16.75 0.67
C LEU A 2 -33.76 15.70 0.69
N ARG A 3 -32.79 15.85 1.60
CA ARG A 3 -31.66 14.90 1.74
C ARG A 3 -32.09 13.48 2.15
N LYS A 4 -33.29 13.32 2.76
CA LYS A 4 -33.83 12.04 3.21
C LYS A 4 -34.84 11.41 2.23
N THR A 5 -35.36 12.18 1.29
CA THR A 5 -36.40 11.73 0.37
C THR A 5 -35.92 11.56 -1.08
N HIS A 6 -34.98 12.42 -1.56
CA HIS A 6 -34.43 12.29 -2.90
C HIS A 6 -33.50 11.09 -3.00
N PRO A 7 -33.62 10.17 -3.98
CA PRO A 7 -32.88 8.91 -4.03
C PRO A 7 -31.36 9.07 -3.91
N ILE A 8 -30.76 9.96 -4.71
CA ILE A 8 -29.29 10.19 -4.69
C ILE A 8 -28.85 10.86 -3.38
N LEU A 9 -29.56 11.90 -2.92
CA LEU A 9 -29.23 12.59 -1.68
C LEU A 9 -29.40 11.70 -0.46
N LYS A 10 -30.35 10.76 -0.49
CA LYS A 10 -30.54 9.74 0.56
C LYS A 10 -29.33 8.82 0.68
N ILE A 11 -28.73 8.40 -0.45
CA ILE A 11 -27.50 7.57 -0.43
C ILE A 11 -26.37 8.35 0.24
N ILE A 12 -26.12 9.59 -0.18
CA ILE A 12 -25.08 10.45 0.42
C ILE A 12 -25.34 10.68 1.92
N ASN A 13 -26.60 10.99 2.27
CA ASN A 13 -27.00 11.19 3.65
C ASN A 13 -26.71 9.98 4.54
N ASN A 14 -27.08 8.79 4.08
CA ASN A 14 -26.93 7.57 4.86
C ASN A 14 -25.47 7.09 4.93
N SER A 15 -24.61 7.50 4.00
CA SER A 15 -23.21 7.09 3.94
C SER A 15 -22.26 8.06 4.65
N PHE A 16 -22.61 9.36 4.77
CA PHE A 16 -21.68 10.39 5.23
C PHE A 16 -22.25 11.35 6.28
N ILE A 17 -23.58 11.37 6.49
CA ILE A 17 -24.22 12.33 7.41
C ILE A 17 -24.85 11.58 8.58
N ASP A 18 -25.93 10.85 8.34
CA ASP A 18 -26.69 10.16 9.37
C ASP A 18 -26.14 8.74 9.66
N LEU A 19 -24.95 8.37 9.12
CA LEU A 19 -24.31 7.06 9.34
C LEU A 19 -24.04 6.85 10.83
N PRO A 20 -24.64 5.81 11.47
CA PRO A 20 -24.36 5.51 12.87
C PRO A 20 -22.91 5.04 13.05
N SER A 21 -22.13 5.77 13.83
CA SER A 21 -20.70 5.50 14.06
C SER A 21 -20.42 5.35 15.55
N PRO A 22 -19.49 4.44 15.96
CA PRO A 22 -19.11 4.32 17.36
C PRO A 22 -18.55 5.63 17.90
N SER A 23 -18.99 6.04 19.10
CA SER A 23 -18.59 7.31 19.72
C SER A 23 -17.10 7.36 20.10
N ASN A 24 -16.48 6.20 20.32
CA ASN A 24 -15.14 6.03 20.89
C ASN A 24 -14.03 5.75 19.87
N ILE A 25 -14.27 5.89 18.56
CA ILE A 25 -13.22 5.69 17.55
C ILE A 25 -12.12 6.75 17.66
N SER A 26 -10.87 6.29 17.64
CA SER A 26 -9.68 7.14 17.77
C SER A 26 -9.18 7.66 16.42
N ALA A 27 -8.07 8.42 16.43
CA ALA A 27 -7.42 8.92 15.21
C ALA A 27 -6.98 7.80 14.24
N TRP A 28 -6.76 6.58 14.72
CA TRP A 28 -6.45 5.42 13.87
C TRP A 28 -7.57 5.07 12.88
N TRP A 29 -8.81 5.51 13.12
CA TRP A 29 -9.93 5.31 12.19
C TRP A 29 -9.96 6.35 11.06
N ASN A 30 -9.23 7.45 11.18
CA ASN A 30 -9.14 8.46 10.12
C ASN A 30 -8.40 7.96 8.88
N PHE A 31 -7.54 6.95 8.99
CA PHE A 31 -6.72 6.51 7.86
C PHE A 31 -7.52 5.96 6.67
N GLY A 32 -8.76 5.51 6.87
CA GLY A 32 -9.65 5.15 5.76
C GLY A 32 -10.06 6.36 4.90
N SER A 33 -10.50 7.44 5.51
CA SER A 33 -10.84 8.69 4.79
C SER A 33 -9.59 9.35 4.20
N LEU A 34 -8.45 9.30 4.88
CA LEU A 34 -7.17 9.80 4.37
C LEU A 34 -6.70 9.03 3.12
N LEU A 35 -6.94 7.72 3.05
CA LEU A 35 -6.68 6.93 1.84
C LEU A 35 -7.57 7.37 0.67
N GLY A 36 -8.85 7.67 0.94
CA GLY A 36 -9.73 8.27 -0.06
C GLY A 36 -9.20 9.61 -0.56
N MET A 37 -8.72 10.47 0.32
CA MET A 37 -8.06 11.74 -0.05
C MET A 37 -6.79 11.51 -0.88
N CYS A 38 -5.92 10.57 -0.49
CA CYS A 38 -4.74 10.19 -1.27
C CYS A 38 -5.13 9.76 -2.68
N LEU A 39 -6.16 8.90 -2.81
CA LEU A 39 -6.63 8.43 -4.12
C LEU A 39 -7.09 9.61 -5.00
N ILE A 40 -7.87 10.53 -4.44
CA ILE A 40 -8.34 11.72 -5.17
C ILE A 40 -7.14 12.58 -5.61
N ILE A 41 -6.19 12.85 -4.73
CA ILE A 41 -5.00 13.64 -5.06
C ILE A 41 -4.20 12.96 -6.17
N GLN A 42 -3.96 11.64 -6.07
CA GLN A 42 -3.19 10.91 -7.07
C GLN A 42 -3.91 10.88 -8.44
N VAL A 43 -5.22 10.67 -8.47
CA VAL A 43 -5.99 10.71 -9.72
C VAL A 43 -5.95 12.09 -10.35
N LEU A 44 -6.22 13.16 -9.58
CA LEU A 44 -6.22 14.52 -10.12
C LEU A 44 -4.84 14.95 -10.62
N THR A 45 -3.79 14.77 -9.81
CA THR A 45 -2.42 15.11 -10.22
C THR A 45 -1.97 14.27 -11.41
N GLY A 46 -2.31 12.97 -11.44
CA GLY A 46 -2.00 12.07 -12.55
C GLY A 46 -2.67 12.47 -13.86
N LEU A 47 -3.94 12.92 -13.83
CA LEU A 47 -4.65 13.42 -15.01
C LEU A 47 -3.95 14.65 -15.60
N PHE A 48 -3.54 15.61 -14.75
CA PHE A 48 -2.80 16.80 -15.22
C PHE A 48 -1.41 16.44 -15.76
N LEU A 49 -0.69 15.49 -15.14
CA LEU A 49 0.59 15.02 -15.64
C LEU A 49 0.44 14.32 -17.01
N ALA A 50 -0.60 13.52 -17.18
CA ALA A 50 -0.87 12.80 -18.42
C ALA A 50 -1.11 13.73 -19.63
N MET A 51 -1.55 14.99 -19.40
CA MET A 51 -1.71 15.97 -20.47
C MET A 51 -0.39 16.38 -21.14
N HIS A 52 0.74 16.20 -20.46
CA HIS A 52 2.06 16.66 -20.92
C HIS A 52 3.08 15.53 -21.03
N TYR A 53 2.75 14.33 -20.52
CA TYR A 53 3.64 13.17 -20.55
C TYR A 53 3.56 12.43 -21.90
N THR A 54 4.69 11.97 -22.39
CA THR A 54 4.77 11.16 -23.62
C THR A 54 5.34 9.77 -23.30
N ALA A 55 4.55 8.72 -23.53
CA ALA A 55 4.93 7.34 -23.27
C ALA A 55 5.77 6.75 -24.44
N ASP A 56 6.95 7.29 -24.67
CA ASP A 56 7.92 6.86 -25.66
C ASP A 56 9.33 6.95 -25.10
N ILE A 57 10.17 5.92 -25.31
CA ILE A 57 11.50 5.82 -24.70
C ILE A 57 12.44 6.95 -25.08
N SER A 58 12.25 7.57 -26.25
CA SER A 58 13.06 8.72 -26.71
C SER A 58 12.67 10.02 -26.04
N SER A 59 11.46 10.16 -25.53
CA SER A 59 10.91 11.43 -25.03
C SER A 59 10.31 11.37 -23.62
N ALA A 60 10.11 10.18 -23.01
CA ALA A 60 9.51 10.07 -21.69
C ALA A 60 10.25 10.86 -20.62
N PHE A 61 11.57 10.66 -20.51
CA PHE A 61 12.41 11.38 -19.54
C PHE A 61 12.39 12.90 -19.77
N SER A 62 12.53 13.34 -21.02
CA SER A 62 12.49 14.76 -21.37
C SER A 62 11.11 15.37 -21.19
N SER A 63 10.02 14.62 -21.40
CA SER A 63 8.66 15.10 -21.13
C SER A 63 8.42 15.36 -19.62
N VAL A 64 8.94 14.51 -18.73
CA VAL A 64 8.91 14.76 -17.28
C VAL A 64 9.76 15.98 -16.92
N ALA A 65 10.94 16.15 -17.53
CA ALA A 65 11.77 17.35 -17.35
C ALA A 65 11.05 18.62 -17.83
N HIS A 66 10.36 18.55 -18.98
CA HIS A 66 9.53 19.62 -19.51
C HIS A 66 8.39 20.00 -18.55
N ILE A 67 7.67 19.00 -18.01
CA ILE A 67 6.64 19.24 -16.98
C ILE A 67 7.20 20.05 -15.80
N CYS A 68 8.38 19.67 -15.32
CA CYS A 68 8.98 20.31 -14.16
C CYS A 68 9.53 21.73 -14.44
N ARG A 69 9.96 22.03 -15.68
CA ARG A 69 10.62 23.29 -16.03
C ARG A 69 9.70 24.30 -16.68
N ASP A 70 8.86 23.83 -17.61
CA ASP A 70 8.19 24.71 -18.57
C ASP A 70 6.68 24.80 -18.36
N VAL A 71 6.05 23.74 -17.76
CA VAL A 71 4.61 23.74 -17.47
C VAL A 71 4.35 24.53 -16.19
N GLN A 72 3.39 25.45 -16.24
CA GLN A 72 3.01 26.26 -15.08
C GLN A 72 2.58 25.39 -13.90
N TYR A 73 3.25 25.49 -12.76
CA TYR A 73 3.10 24.64 -11.58
C TYR A 73 3.32 23.12 -11.83
N GLY A 74 3.88 22.72 -12.98
CA GLY A 74 4.13 21.31 -13.30
C GLY A 74 5.06 20.63 -12.30
N TRP A 75 6.09 21.33 -11.84
CA TRP A 75 6.99 20.86 -10.78
C TRP A 75 6.24 20.52 -9.49
N LEU A 76 5.26 21.35 -9.09
CA LEU A 76 4.48 21.12 -7.88
C LEU A 76 3.56 19.89 -8.03
N ILE A 77 2.84 19.81 -9.14
CA ILE A 77 1.95 18.68 -9.44
C ILE A 77 2.74 17.38 -9.50
N ARG A 78 3.90 17.37 -10.15
CA ARG A 78 4.80 16.21 -10.23
C ARG A 78 5.31 15.80 -8.85
N ASN A 79 5.74 16.77 -8.02
CA ASN A 79 6.25 16.48 -6.69
C ASN A 79 5.15 16.01 -5.73
N VAL A 80 3.94 16.57 -5.82
CA VAL A 80 2.77 16.09 -5.06
C VAL A 80 2.39 14.67 -5.49
N HIS A 81 2.43 14.35 -6.78
CA HIS A 81 2.14 13.01 -7.28
C HIS A 81 3.16 11.97 -6.78
N ALA A 82 4.46 12.26 -6.90
CA ALA A 82 5.53 11.37 -6.47
C ALA A 82 5.53 11.15 -4.95
N ASN A 83 5.48 12.22 -4.15
CA ASN A 83 5.44 12.12 -2.69
C ASN A 83 4.07 11.64 -2.17
N GLY A 84 3.02 11.88 -2.94
CA GLY A 84 1.68 11.38 -2.66
C GLY A 84 1.60 9.85 -2.68
N ALA A 85 2.39 9.16 -3.52
CA ALA A 85 2.52 7.72 -3.49
C ALA A 85 3.08 7.25 -2.14
N SER A 86 4.14 7.87 -1.62
CA SER A 86 4.68 7.58 -0.29
C SER A 86 3.67 7.84 0.83
N ALA A 87 2.96 8.98 0.78
CA ALA A 87 1.90 9.29 1.75
C ALA A 87 0.77 8.24 1.71
N PHE A 88 0.41 7.77 0.52
CA PHE A 88 -0.60 6.73 0.33
C PHE A 88 -0.18 5.42 1.02
N PHE A 89 1.07 4.95 0.81
CA PHE A 89 1.58 3.74 1.47
C PHE A 89 1.73 3.89 2.98
N ILE A 90 2.14 5.04 3.50
CA ILE A 90 2.13 5.32 4.95
C ILE A 90 0.72 5.14 5.51
N CYS A 91 -0.29 5.75 4.87
CA CYS A 91 -1.68 5.62 5.28
C CYS A 91 -2.18 4.17 5.19
N ILE A 92 -1.81 3.41 4.13
CA ILE A 92 -2.18 1.99 3.98
C ILE A 92 -1.61 1.16 5.14
N TYR A 93 -0.32 1.29 5.44
CA TYR A 93 0.33 0.49 6.48
C TYR A 93 -0.23 0.80 7.87
N LEU A 94 -0.53 2.06 8.16
CA LEU A 94 -1.18 2.45 9.41
C LEU A 94 -2.63 1.95 9.48
N HIS A 95 -3.35 1.95 8.35
CA HIS A 95 -4.70 1.41 8.24
C HIS A 95 -4.73 -0.11 8.46
N ILE A 96 -3.80 -0.86 7.87
CA ILE A 96 -3.63 -2.30 8.07
C ILE A 96 -3.22 -2.59 9.53
N GLY A 97 -2.25 -1.85 10.05
CA GLY A 97 -1.78 -1.98 11.44
C GLY A 97 -2.91 -1.78 12.45
N ARG A 98 -3.76 -0.75 12.24
CA ARG A 98 -4.97 -0.56 13.03
C ARG A 98 -5.90 -1.78 12.95
N GLY A 99 -6.10 -2.32 11.75
CA GLY A 99 -6.93 -3.51 11.52
C GLY A 99 -6.41 -4.74 12.25
N LEU A 100 -5.09 -4.95 12.25
CA LEU A 100 -4.42 -6.05 12.96
C LEU A 100 -4.49 -5.87 14.48
N TYR A 101 -4.22 -4.67 15.00
CA TYR A 101 -4.20 -4.41 16.44
C TYR A 101 -5.59 -4.51 17.07
N TYR A 102 -6.58 -3.88 16.46
CA TYR A 102 -7.94 -3.80 17.00
C TYR A 102 -8.88 -4.92 16.51
N GLY A 103 -8.38 -5.85 15.68
CA GLY A 103 -9.16 -7.00 15.22
C GLY A 103 -10.22 -6.67 14.17
N SER A 104 -10.07 -5.56 13.42
CA SER A 104 -11.01 -5.21 12.35
C SER A 104 -11.03 -6.22 11.20
N TYR A 105 -9.97 -7.04 11.05
CA TYR A 105 -9.88 -8.15 10.09
C TYR A 105 -10.95 -9.23 10.29
N THR A 106 -11.63 -9.25 11.43
CA THR A 106 -12.76 -10.19 11.66
C THR A 106 -13.95 -9.91 10.74
N TYR A 107 -14.03 -8.70 10.15
CA TYR A 107 -14.90 -8.38 9.03
C TYR A 107 -14.27 -8.85 7.73
N LYS A 108 -14.42 -10.13 7.42
CA LYS A 108 -13.64 -10.87 6.42
C LYS A 108 -13.76 -10.27 5.02
N GLU A 109 -14.95 -9.91 4.60
CA GLU A 109 -15.23 -9.35 3.28
C GLU A 109 -14.52 -8.00 3.12
N THR A 110 -14.71 -7.09 4.07
CA THR A 110 -14.06 -5.78 4.10
C THR A 110 -12.55 -5.93 4.11
N TRP A 111 -12.01 -6.82 4.94
CA TRP A 111 -10.57 -7.05 5.05
C TRP A 111 -9.96 -7.58 3.76
N ASN A 112 -10.57 -8.61 3.16
CA ASN A 112 -10.04 -9.26 1.96
C ASN A 112 -10.08 -8.33 0.74
N ILE A 113 -11.13 -7.53 0.57
CA ILE A 113 -11.13 -6.47 -0.48
C ILE A 113 -10.02 -5.44 -0.19
N GLY A 114 -9.76 -5.11 1.08
CA GLY A 114 -8.63 -4.27 1.47
C GLY A 114 -7.28 -4.84 1.03
N VAL A 115 -7.06 -6.15 1.16
CA VAL A 115 -5.82 -6.81 0.68
C VAL A 115 -5.72 -6.77 -0.85
N ILE A 116 -6.84 -6.94 -1.57
CA ILE A 116 -6.88 -6.77 -3.03
C ILE A 116 -6.54 -5.32 -3.40
N LEU A 117 -7.08 -4.33 -2.68
CA LEU A 117 -6.73 -2.91 -2.88
C LEU A 117 -5.24 -2.65 -2.66
N LEU A 118 -4.62 -3.25 -1.63
CA LEU A 118 -3.17 -3.17 -1.43
C LEU A 118 -2.39 -3.66 -2.65
N LEU A 119 -2.74 -4.85 -3.19
CA LEU A 119 -2.10 -5.39 -4.39
C LEU A 119 -2.28 -4.49 -5.62
N LEU A 120 -3.47 -3.92 -5.80
CA LEU A 120 -3.76 -3.00 -6.90
C LEU A 120 -2.95 -1.70 -6.78
N VAL A 121 -2.84 -1.13 -5.57
CA VAL A 121 -2.02 0.07 -5.33
C VAL A 121 -0.54 -0.22 -5.52
N MET A 122 -0.04 -1.39 -5.05
CA MET A 122 1.34 -1.83 -5.31
C MET A 122 1.62 -1.95 -6.81
N ALA A 123 0.75 -2.59 -7.57
CA ALA A 123 0.88 -2.69 -9.02
C ALA A 123 0.86 -1.31 -9.69
N THR A 124 -0.07 -0.44 -9.29
CA THR A 124 -0.17 0.93 -9.81
C THR A 124 1.09 1.74 -9.55
N ALA A 125 1.62 1.69 -8.33
CA ALA A 125 2.84 2.41 -7.97
C ALA A 125 4.06 1.88 -8.73
N PHE A 126 4.19 0.56 -8.88
CA PHE A 126 5.27 -0.05 -9.63
C PHE A 126 5.29 0.40 -11.09
N VAL A 127 4.17 0.23 -11.82
CA VAL A 127 4.12 0.65 -13.23
C VAL A 127 4.28 2.16 -13.39
N GLY A 128 3.82 2.96 -12.39
CA GLY A 128 4.00 4.41 -12.37
C GLY A 128 5.44 4.86 -12.20
N TYR A 129 6.21 4.14 -11.36
CA TYR A 129 7.63 4.43 -11.14
C TYR A 129 8.49 4.20 -12.40
N VAL A 130 8.04 3.36 -13.31
CA VAL A 130 8.71 3.09 -14.58
C VAL A 130 8.56 4.26 -15.57
N LEU A 131 7.49 5.03 -15.50
CA LEU A 131 7.13 6.04 -16.51
C LEU A 131 8.15 7.18 -16.71
N PRO A 132 8.85 7.70 -15.70
CA PRO A 132 9.89 8.71 -15.92
C PRO A 132 11.05 8.26 -16.80
N TRP A 133 11.23 6.96 -16.97
CA TRP A 133 12.27 6.34 -17.79
C TRP A 133 13.68 6.79 -17.40
N GLY A 134 13.90 6.87 -16.08
CA GLY A 134 15.24 7.02 -15.50
C GLY A 134 15.92 5.66 -15.30
N GLN A 135 17.15 5.67 -14.78
CA GLN A 135 17.93 4.45 -14.55
C GLN A 135 17.20 3.47 -13.63
N MET A 136 16.65 3.93 -12.51
CA MET A 136 15.91 3.06 -11.60
C MET A 136 14.56 2.62 -12.17
N SER A 137 13.91 3.43 -13.00
CA SER A 137 12.70 3.05 -13.74
C SER A 137 12.94 1.85 -14.64
N PHE A 138 13.98 1.90 -15.48
CA PHE A 138 14.32 0.86 -16.44
C PHE A 138 14.82 -0.43 -15.76
N TRP A 139 15.80 -0.30 -14.86
CA TRP A 139 16.41 -1.45 -14.19
C TRP A 139 15.47 -2.08 -13.17
N GLY A 140 14.65 -1.30 -12.48
CA GLY A 140 13.58 -1.79 -11.61
C GLY A 140 12.55 -2.61 -12.40
N ALA A 141 12.09 -2.10 -13.55
CA ALA A 141 11.20 -2.84 -14.43
C ALA A 141 11.83 -4.16 -14.90
N THR A 142 13.09 -4.12 -15.36
CA THR A 142 13.83 -5.30 -15.84
C THR A 142 13.93 -6.37 -14.75
N VAL A 143 14.35 -6.02 -13.56
CA VAL A 143 14.53 -6.96 -12.45
C VAL A 143 13.20 -7.56 -12.01
N ILE A 144 12.21 -6.74 -11.71
CA ILE A 144 10.93 -7.19 -11.12
C ILE A 144 10.12 -8.03 -12.10
N THR A 145 10.01 -7.62 -13.37
CA THR A 145 9.27 -8.40 -14.37
C THR A 145 9.97 -9.71 -14.69
N ASN A 146 11.32 -9.72 -14.73
CA ASN A 146 12.08 -10.95 -14.94
C ASN A 146 11.94 -11.97 -13.80
N LEU A 147 11.43 -11.59 -12.62
CA LEU A 147 11.13 -12.57 -11.56
C LEU A 147 10.12 -13.63 -12.02
N LEU A 148 9.20 -13.27 -12.91
CA LEU A 148 8.18 -14.17 -13.44
C LEU A 148 8.78 -15.30 -14.28
N SER A 149 10.01 -15.16 -14.82
CA SER A 149 10.69 -16.25 -15.52
C SER A 149 11.03 -17.45 -14.62
N ALA A 150 10.89 -17.31 -13.28
CA ALA A 150 11.00 -18.42 -12.33
C ALA A 150 9.82 -19.42 -12.43
N ILE A 151 8.69 -19.02 -13.02
CA ILE A 151 7.51 -19.90 -13.15
C ILE A 151 7.85 -21.00 -14.15
N PRO A 152 7.76 -22.29 -13.74
CA PRO A 152 8.08 -23.40 -14.64
C PRO A 152 7.24 -23.39 -15.92
N TYR A 153 7.85 -23.76 -17.02
CA TYR A 153 7.27 -23.93 -18.36
C TYR A 153 6.84 -22.64 -19.07
N ILE A 154 6.15 -21.73 -18.39
CA ILE A 154 5.54 -20.53 -19.01
C ILE A 154 6.28 -19.23 -18.69
N GLY A 155 7.21 -19.26 -17.72
CA GLY A 155 7.80 -18.04 -17.15
C GLY A 155 8.46 -17.13 -18.17
N THR A 156 9.30 -17.67 -19.05
CA THR A 156 9.99 -16.89 -20.10
C THR A 156 8.99 -16.26 -21.08
N SER A 157 8.04 -17.05 -21.58
CA SER A 157 7.00 -16.53 -22.49
C SER A 157 6.13 -15.47 -21.84
N LEU A 158 5.85 -15.60 -20.52
CA LEU A 158 5.10 -14.61 -19.76
C LEU A 158 5.88 -13.29 -19.63
N VAL A 159 7.19 -13.37 -19.37
CA VAL A 159 8.05 -12.18 -19.30
C VAL A 159 8.12 -11.47 -20.64
N GLU A 160 8.35 -12.19 -21.73
CA GLU A 160 8.38 -11.64 -23.09
C GLU A 160 7.01 -11.04 -23.49
N TRP A 161 5.93 -11.66 -23.08
CA TRP A 161 4.59 -11.12 -23.29
C TRP A 161 4.38 -9.79 -22.53
N ILE A 162 4.84 -9.68 -21.29
CA ILE A 162 4.77 -8.44 -20.49
C ILE A 162 5.65 -7.36 -21.10
N TRP A 163 6.87 -7.70 -21.53
CA TRP A 163 7.75 -6.74 -22.18
C TRP A 163 7.25 -6.32 -23.56
N GLY A 164 6.56 -7.22 -24.28
CA GLY A 164 6.15 -7.04 -25.66
C GLY A 164 7.30 -7.20 -26.65
N GLY A 165 8.32 -7.93 -26.25
CA GLY A 165 9.55 -8.19 -26.99
C GLY A 165 10.52 -8.97 -26.12
N PHE A 166 11.79 -9.00 -26.51
CA PHE A 166 12.84 -9.78 -25.82
C PHE A 166 13.53 -9.02 -24.68
N SER A 167 13.20 -7.75 -24.50
CA SER A 167 13.72 -6.90 -23.42
C SER A 167 12.72 -5.84 -23.04
N VAL A 168 12.95 -5.16 -21.88
CA VAL A 168 12.23 -3.94 -21.50
C VAL A 168 12.58 -2.85 -22.52
N ASP A 169 11.54 -2.31 -23.20
CA ASP A 169 11.69 -1.34 -24.27
C ASP A 169 10.40 -0.53 -24.44
N ASN A 170 10.24 0.17 -25.55
CA ASN A 170 9.11 1.05 -25.83
C ASN A 170 7.75 0.37 -25.68
N ALA A 171 7.62 -0.89 -26.11
CA ALA A 171 6.40 -1.66 -25.92
C ALA A 171 6.05 -1.87 -24.45
N THR A 172 7.05 -2.04 -23.58
CA THR A 172 6.87 -2.15 -22.12
C THR A 172 6.39 -0.83 -21.54
N LEU A 173 7.04 0.27 -21.89
CA LEU A 173 6.70 1.61 -21.41
C LEU A 173 5.26 1.99 -21.75
N THR A 174 4.86 1.77 -23.00
CA THR A 174 3.51 2.07 -23.50
C THR A 174 2.43 1.29 -22.73
N ARG A 175 2.67 -0.01 -22.49
CA ARG A 175 1.74 -0.85 -21.70
C ARG A 175 1.66 -0.39 -20.24
N PHE A 176 2.78 -0.05 -19.65
CA PHE A 176 2.83 0.40 -18.24
C PHE A 176 2.13 1.77 -18.08
N PHE A 177 2.24 2.65 -19.06
CA PHE A 177 1.45 3.88 -19.06
C PHE A 177 -0.05 3.59 -19.11
N MET A 178 -0.49 2.70 -19.97
CA MET A 178 -1.90 2.29 -20.05
C MET A 178 -2.39 1.71 -18.72
N PHE A 179 -1.64 0.77 -18.14
CA PHE A 179 -2.01 0.17 -16.85
C PHE A 179 -1.99 1.20 -15.71
N HIS A 180 -1.01 2.09 -15.66
CA HIS A 180 -0.95 3.15 -14.65
C HIS A 180 -2.14 4.11 -14.74
N PHE A 181 -2.61 4.38 -15.94
CA PHE A 181 -3.80 5.22 -16.17
C PHE A 181 -5.09 4.49 -15.77
N LEU A 182 -5.21 3.20 -16.09
CA LEU A 182 -6.42 2.41 -15.88
C LEU A 182 -6.62 1.98 -14.42
N LEU A 183 -5.56 1.48 -13.77
CA LEU A 183 -5.63 0.88 -12.43
C LEU A 183 -6.24 1.79 -11.36
N PRO A 184 -5.98 3.11 -11.30
CA PRO A 184 -6.63 4.00 -10.32
C PRO A 184 -8.16 3.98 -10.39
N PHE A 185 -8.76 3.83 -11.56
CA PHE A 185 -10.22 3.73 -11.70
C PHE A 185 -10.75 2.37 -11.23
N ILE A 186 -9.97 1.29 -11.40
CA ILE A 186 -10.29 -0.02 -10.82
C ILE A 186 -10.18 0.06 -9.29
N ILE A 187 -9.16 0.71 -8.75
CA ILE A 187 -8.99 0.95 -7.31
C ILE A 187 -10.19 1.75 -6.77
N MET A 188 -10.67 2.74 -7.48
CA MET A 188 -11.85 3.52 -7.08
C MET A 188 -13.09 2.64 -7.00
N GLY A 189 -13.33 1.78 -7.99
CA GLY A 189 -14.43 0.81 -7.98
C GLY A 189 -14.31 -0.21 -6.83
N ALA A 190 -13.13 -0.78 -6.61
CA ALA A 190 -12.87 -1.71 -5.52
C ALA A 190 -12.98 -1.02 -4.14
N SER A 191 -12.61 0.26 -4.02
CA SER A 191 -12.81 1.04 -2.80
C SER A 191 -14.28 1.22 -2.46
N MET A 192 -15.14 1.39 -3.46
CA MET A 192 -16.60 1.42 -3.25
C MET A 192 -17.12 0.09 -2.72
N LEU A 193 -16.62 -1.05 -3.22
CA LEU A 193 -16.97 -2.38 -2.68
C LEU A 193 -16.47 -2.55 -1.24
N HIS A 194 -15.26 -2.08 -0.93
CA HIS A 194 -14.71 -2.10 0.42
C HIS A 194 -15.60 -1.32 1.41
N LEU A 195 -16.06 -0.13 1.01
CA LEU A 195 -16.99 0.68 1.80
C LEU A 195 -18.39 0.05 1.90
N LEU A 196 -18.88 -0.61 0.83
CA LEU A 196 -20.15 -1.31 0.86
C LEU A 196 -20.18 -2.37 1.96
N PHE A 197 -19.17 -3.24 2.01
CA PHE A 197 -19.05 -4.25 3.06
C PHE A 197 -18.83 -3.64 4.45
N LEU A 198 -18.08 -2.55 4.55
CA LEU A 198 -17.93 -1.83 5.81
C LEU A 198 -19.26 -1.27 6.32
N HIS A 199 -20.10 -0.73 5.44
CA HIS A 199 -21.39 -0.16 5.82
C HIS A 199 -22.41 -1.22 6.24
N GLU A 200 -22.29 -2.44 5.74
CA GLU A 200 -23.13 -3.57 6.15
C GLU A 200 -22.92 -3.93 7.63
N THR A 201 -21.67 -3.98 8.09
CA THR A 201 -21.31 -4.33 9.46
C THR A 201 -21.20 -3.13 10.39
N GLY A 202 -20.92 -1.94 9.85
CA GLY A 202 -20.46 -0.76 10.58
C GLY A 202 -18.98 -0.86 10.98
N SER A 203 -18.42 0.26 11.44
CA SER A 203 -17.03 0.32 11.89
C SER A 203 -16.84 -0.41 13.22
N ASN A 204 -15.68 -1.07 13.37
CA ASN A 204 -15.18 -1.55 14.63
C ASN A 204 -14.82 -0.36 15.55
N ASN A 205 -14.47 -0.62 16.81
CA ASN A 205 -14.05 0.37 17.78
C ASN A 205 -12.83 -0.12 18.60
N PRO A 206 -12.15 0.74 19.38
CA PRO A 206 -10.93 0.37 20.08
C PRO A 206 -11.08 -0.74 21.13
N THR A 207 -12.27 -0.93 21.68
CA THR A 207 -12.51 -1.96 22.70
C THR A 207 -12.78 -3.34 22.13
N GLY A 208 -13.18 -3.42 20.83
CA GLY A 208 -13.61 -4.67 20.20
C GLY A 208 -14.99 -5.18 20.65
N LEU A 209 -15.66 -4.44 21.52
CA LEU A 209 -17.03 -4.74 21.98
C LEU A 209 -18.07 -4.15 21.03
N SER A 210 -19.29 -4.67 21.07
CA SER A 210 -20.40 -4.13 20.30
C SER A 210 -20.70 -2.68 20.70
N SER A 211 -20.72 -1.77 19.73
CA SER A 211 -21.06 -0.36 19.93
C SER A 211 -22.53 -0.03 19.64
N ASN A 212 -23.40 -1.03 19.52
CA ASN A 212 -24.81 -0.83 19.13
C ASN A 212 -25.59 0.06 20.13
N THR A 213 -25.15 0.10 21.39
CA THR A 213 -25.76 0.89 22.44
C THR A 213 -25.23 2.33 22.54
N ASP A 214 -24.10 2.61 21.87
CA ASP A 214 -23.45 3.94 21.94
C ASP A 214 -22.91 4.32 20.54
N LYS A 215 -23.81 4.77 19.68
CA LYS A 215 -23.50 5.31 18.35
C LYS A 215 -23.96 6.75 18.24
N ILE A 216 -23.17 7.53 17.54
CA ILE A 216 -23.48 8.93 17.18
C ILE A 216 -23.53 9.05 15.66
N PRO A 217 -24.20 10.04 15.08
CA PRO A 217 -24.17 10.27 13.65
C PRO A 217 -22.75 10.67 13.22
N PHE A 218 -22.35 10.28 12.02
CA PHE A 218 -21.03 10.60 11.47
C PHE A 218 -20.82 12.13 11.39
N HIS A 219 -21.79 12.85 10.85
CA HIS A 219 -21.76 14.31 10.83
C HIS A 219 -22.53 14.87 12.03
N PRO A 220 -21.96 15.81 12.80
CA PRO A 220 -20.73 16.58 12.50
C PRO A 220 -19.43 15.98 13.08
N TYR A 221 -19.50 15.02 13.99
CA TYR A 221 -18.35 14.61 14.80
C TYR A 221 -17.18 14.10 13.98
N PHE A 222 -17.39 13.09 13.17
CA PHE A 222 -16.32 12.47 12.38
C PHE A 222 -16.05 13.20 11.07
N SER A 223 -16.99 14.02 10.59
CA SER A 223 -16.71 14.94 9.49
C SER A 223 -15.65 15.97 9.86
N TYR A 224 -15.73 16.57 11.04
CA TYR A 224 -14.71 17.53 11.50
C TYR A 224 -13.40 16.83 11.89
N LYS A 225 -13.47 15.63 12.47
CA LYS A 225 -12.28 14.83 12.79
C LYS A 225 -11.52 14.43 11.53
N ASP A 226 -12.24 14.02 10.49
CA ASP A 226 -11.63 13.69 9.18
C ASP A 226 -11.08 14.95 8.48
N LEU A 227 -11.73 16.11 8.62
CA LEU A 227 -11.20 17.37 8.11
C LEU A 227 -9.89 17.75 8.78
N LEU A 228 -9.77 17.57 10.10
CA LEU A 228 -8.51 17.78 10.82
C LEU A 228 -7.44 16.82 10.31
N GLY A 229 -7.75 15.51 10.20
CA GLY A 229 -6.82 14.52 9.65
C GLY A 229 -6.37 14.86 8.23
N ALA A 230 -7.31 15.27 7.38
CA ALA A 230 -7.02 15.71 6.00
C ALA A 230 -6.10 16.93 5.97
N SER A 231 -6.32 17.91 6.85
CA SER A 231 -5.46 19.10 6.97
C SER A 231 -4.03 18.73 7.38
N LEU A 232 -3.86 17.81 8.33
CA LEU A 232 -2.55 17.33 8.77
C LEU A 232 -1.84 16.53 7.66
N LEU A 233 -2.56 15.68 6.93
CA LEU A 233 -2.00 14.97 5.78
C LEU A 233 -1.59 15.94 4.66
N ALA A 234 -2.43 16.93 4.36
CA ALA A 234 -2.10 17.97 3.38
C ALA A 234 -0.86 18.75 3.78
N LEU A 235 -0.74 19.15 5.05
CA LEU A 235 0.44 19.83 5.58
C LEU A 235 1.70 18.95 5.42
N PHE A 236 1.61 17.68 5.79
CA PHE A 236 2.72 16.73 5.65
C PHE A 236 3.14 16.58 4.18
N LEU A 237 2.19 16.31 3.29
CA LEU A 237 2.46 16.12 1.85
C LEU A 237 3.02 17.39 1.20
N LEU A 238 2.44 18.55 1.51
CA LEU A 238 2.95 19.83 0.99
C LEU A 238 4.34 20.16 1.56
N SER A 239 4.61 19.84 2.82
CA SER A 239 5.96 20.01 3.39
C SER A 239 6.98 19.16 2.64
N LEU A 240 6.68 17.92 2.30
CA LEU A 240 7.56 17.09 1.46
C LEU A 240 7.70 17.68 0.06
N ALA A 241 6.60 17.98 -0.61
CA ALA A 241 6.60 18.43 -2.01
C ALA A 241 7.30 19.78 -2.21
N LEU A 242 7.24 20.68 -1.21
CA LEU A 242 7.80 22.03 -1.30
C LEU A 242 9.21 22.15 -0.73
N LEU A 243 9.51 21.46 0.38
CA LEU A 243 10.76 21.63 1.10
C LEU A 243 11.76 20.49 0.87
N PHE A 244 11.27 19.27 0.68
CA PHE A 244 12.09 18.06 0.58
C PHE A 244 11.59 17.11 -0.53
N PRO A 245 11.38 17.60 -1.78
CA PRO A 245 10.67 16.85 -2.83
C PRO A 245 11.35 15.53 -3.23
N TYR A 246 12.63 15.39 -2.99
CA TYR A 246 13.45 14.24 -3.42
C TYR A 246 13.92 13.35 -2.26
N LEU A 247 13.49 13.64 -1.02
CA LEU A 247 13.94 12.95 0.19
C LEU A 247 13.65 11.43 0.17
N LEU A 248 12.52 11.04 -0.41
CA LEU A 248 12.06 9.66 -0.45
C LEU A 248 12.33 8.95 -1.79
N GLY A 249 12.91 9.64 -2.76
CA GLY A 249 13.23 9.10 -4.08
C GLY A 249 14.69 8.65 -4.19
N ASP A 250 14.97 7.88 -5.25
CA ASP A 250 16.31 7.43 -5.57
C ASP A 250 17.02 8.44 -6.51
N PRO A 251 18.24 8.91 -6.18
CA PRO A 251 18.98 9.88 -7.00
C PRO A 251 19.35 9.34 -8.38
N GLU A 252 19.58 8.03 -8.56
CA GLU A 252 19.90 7.43 -9.87
C GLU A 252 18.75 7.59 -10.88
N ASN A 253 17.52 7.81 -10.42
CA ASN A 253 16.37 8.01 -11.30
C ASN A 253 16.29 9.42 -11.93
N PHE A 254 17.25 10.33 -11.59
CA PHE A 254 17.45 11.60 -12.26
C PHE A 254 18.40 11.51 -13.48
N THR A 255 18.95 10.32 -13.75
CA THR A 255 19.73 10.03 -14.94
C THR A 255 18.84 9.29 -15.96
N PRO A 256 18.85 9.67 -17.26
CA PRO A 256 18.10 8.95 -18.29
C PRO A 256 18.45 7.47 -18.33
N ALA A 257 17.48 6.62 -18.62
CA ALA A 257 17.67 5.18 -18.72
C ALA A 257 18.75 4.82 -19.74
N ASN A 258 19.73 4.03 -19.34
CA ASN A 258 20.77 3.47 -20.20
C ASN A 258 20.81 1.94 -20.02
N PRO A 259 20.36 1.15 -21.03
CA PRO A 259 20.33 -0.31 -20.92
C PRO A 259 21.73 -0.94 -20.91
N LEU A 260 22.78 -0.19 -21.27
CA LEU A 260 24.16 -0.69 -21.30
C LEU A 260 24.93 -0.45 -19.99
N VAL A 261 24.36 0.35 -19.06
CA VAL A 261 25.02 0.72 -17.79
C VAL A 261 24.10 0.36 -16.62
N THR A 262 24.46 -0.70 -15.92
CA THR A 262 23.72 -1.13 -14.72
C THR A 262 24.09 -0.24 -13.53
N PRO A 263 23.11 0.34 -12.80
CA PRO A 263 23.37 1.06 -11.56
C PRO A 263 24.06 0.17 -10.50
N PRO A 264 24.94 0.72 -9.67
CA PRO A 264 25.62 -0.04 -8.63
C PRO A 264 24.67 -0.74 -7.64
N HIS A 265 23.51 -0.11 -7.41
CA HIS A 265 22.52 -0.59 -6.45
C HIS A 265 21.10 -0.43 -7.01
N ILE A 266 20.49 -1.55 -7.41
CA ILE A 266 19.10 -1.58 -7.89
C ILE A 266 18.20 -1.96 -6.72
N GLN A 267 17.35 -1.03 -6.29
CA GLN A 267 16.38 -1.26 -5.22
C GLN A 267 15.01 -0.65 -5.60
N PRO A 268 13.91 -1.24 -5.11
CA PRO A 268 12.60 -0.63 -5.25
C PRO A 268 12.43 0.55 -4.27
N GLU A 269 11.36 1.31 -4.46
CA GLU A 269 10.93 2.35 -3.51
C GLU A 269 10.76 1.79 -2.09
N TRP A 270 10.96 2.63 -1.07
CA TRP A 270 11.03 2.25 0.34
C TRP A 270 9.84 1.40 0.81
N TYR A 271 8.65 1.64 0.29
CA TYR A 271 7.44 0.93 0.68
C TYR A 271 7.37 -0.52 0.17
N PHE A 272 8.25 -0.93 -0.72
CA PHE A 272 8.40 -2.32 -1.17
C PHE A 272 9.58 -3.05 -0.54
N LEU A 273 10.47 -2.35 0.17
CA LEU A 273 11.73 -2.91 0.64
C LEU A 273 11.55 -4.10 1.58
N PHE A 274 10.53 -4.11 2.44
CA PHE A 274 10.29 -5.26 3.33
C PHE A 274 10.01 -6.56 2.54
N ALA A 275 9.18 -6.49 1.51
CA ALA A 275 8.86 -7.63 0.66
C ALA A 275 10.06 -8.01 -0.24
N TYR A 276 10.84 -7.02 -0.68
CA TYR A 276 12.08 -7.22 -1.42
C TYR A 276 13.16 -7.90 -0.56
N ALA A 277 13.27 -7.58 0.72
CA ALA A 277 14.13 -8.29 1.65
C ALA A 277 13.74 -9.77 1.78
N ILE A 278 12.45 -10.06 1.91
CA ILE A 278 11.93 -11.43 1.96
C ILE A 278 12.27 -12.20 0.68
N LEU A 279 12.06 -11.60 -0.48
CA LEU A 279 12.44 -12.18 -1.79
C LEU A 279 13.92 -12.59 -1.81
N ARG A 280 14.83 -11.67 -1.42
CA ARG A 280 16.28 -11.87 -1.48
C ARG A 280 16.81 -12.84 -0.41
N SER A 281 16.03 -13.09 0.65
CA SER A 281 16.42 -13.98 1.75
C SER A 281 16.44 -15.46 1.34
N ILE A 282 15.77 -15.83 0.25
CA ILE A 282 15.66 -17.21 -0.21
C ILE A 282 16.59 -17.42 -1.40
N PRO A 283 17.59 -18.34 -1.31
CA PRO A 283 18.58 -18.56 -2.37
C PRO A 283 18.04 -19.39 -3.56
N ASN A 284 16.75 -19.29 -3.82
CA ASN A 284 16.08 -19.93 -4.95
C ASN A 284 15.10 -18.92 -5.57
N LYS A 285 15.20 -18.67 -6.87
CA LYS A 285 14.42 -17.63 -7.56
C LYS A 285 12.90 -17.84 -7.41
N LEU A 286 12.40 -19.06 -7.66
CA LEU A 286 10.99 -19.38 -7.51
C LEU A 286 10.53 -19.25 -6.05
N GLY A 287 11.31 -19.80 -5.12
CA GLY A 287 11.02 -19.69 -3.69
C GLY A 287 10.96 -18.24 -3.22
N GLY A 288 11.89 -17.39 -3.67
CA GLY A 288 11.89 -15.96 -3.36
C GLY A 288 10.63 -15.24 -3.90
N VAL A 289 10.25 -15.51 -5.15
CA VAL A 289 9.04 -14.94 -5.78
C VAL A 289 7.79 -15.35 -5.03
N LEU A 290 7.67 -16.62 -4.68
CA LEU A 290 6.54 -17.12 -3.88
C LEU A 290 6.51 -16.46 -2.50
N ALA A 291 7.66 -16.35 -1.83
CA ALA A 291 7.73 -15.71 -0.51
C ALA A 291 7.33 -14.22 -0.57
N LEU A 292 7.77 -13.48 -1.59
CA LEU A 292 7.32 -12.11 -1.83
C LEU A 292 5.80 -12.04 -1.98
N LEU A 293 5.21 -12.87 -2.82
CA LEU A 293 3.77 -12.91 -3.04
C LEU A 293 3.02 -13.28 -1.74
N PHE A 294 3.48 -14.33 -1.05
CA PHE A 294 2.87 -14.77 0.20
C PHE A 294 3.07 -13.80 1.35
N SER A 295 4.10 -12.94 1.32
CA SER A 295 4.25 -11.88 2.33
C SER A 295 3.07 -10.90 2.35
N ILE A 296 2.38 -10.74 1.23
CA ILE A 296 1.15 -9.94 1.14
C ILE A 296 -0.08 -10.82 1.34
N LEU A 297 -0.16 -11.96 0.65
CA LEU A 297 -1.34 -12.83 0.69
C LEU A 297 -1.59 -13.44 2.08
N ILE A 298 -0.58 -13.52 2.95
CA ILE A 298 -0.73 -13.98 4.33
C ILE A 298 -1.78 -13.15 5.10
N LEU A 299 -1.96 -11.90 4.75
CA LEU A 299 -2.98 -11.04 5.36
C LEU A 299 -4.40 -11.58 5.13
N MET A 300 -4.67 -12.26 4.01
CA MET A 300 -5.96 -12.91 3.75
C MET A 300 -6.21 -14.10 4.68
N LEU A 301 -5.15 -14.70 5.24
CA LEU A 301 -5.26 -15.82 6.18
C LEU A 301 -5.53 -15.36 7.61
N VAL A 302 -5.20 -14.12 7.97
CA VAL A 302 -5.34 -13.60 9.34
C VAL A 302 -6.74 -13.81 9.92
N PRO A 303 -7.85 -13.56 9.21
CA PRO A 303 -9.19 -13.85 9.73
C PRO A 303 -9.44 -15.33 10.04
N LEU A 304 -8.79 -16.24 9.31
CA LEU A 304 -8.91 -17.70 9.50
C LEU A 304 -8.04 -18.19 10.66
N LEU A 305 -6.94 -17.47 10.95
CA LEU A 305 -6.00 -17.77 12.02
C LEU A 305 -6.44 -17.18 13.37
N HIS A 306 -7.52 -16.40 13.40
CA HIS A 306 -8.04 -15.80 14.63
C HIS A 306 -8.64 -16.86 15.56
N THR A 307 -7.96 -17.15 16.66
CA THR A 307 -8.38 -18.17 17.65
C THR A 307 -8.79 -17.57 19.00
N SER A 308 -8.65 -16.25 19.16
CA SER A 308 -9.04 -15.56 20.40
C SER A 308 -10.56 -15.41 20.51
N LYS A 309 -11.06 -15.46 21.74
CA LYS A 309 -12.44 -15.07 22.06
C LYS A 309 -12.63 -13.54 22.12
N GLN A 310 -11.54 -12.78 22.23
CA GLN A 310 -11.53 -11.30 22.14
C GLN A 310 -11.16 -10.87 20.73
N ARG A 311 -11.83 -9.84 20.22
CA ARG A 311 -11.63 -9.34 18.86
C ARG A 311 -10.27 -8.66 18.67
N GLY A 312 -9.93 -7.71 19.53
CA GLY A 312 -8.71 -6.90 19.42
C GLY A 312 -7.67 -7.25 20.48
N ASN A 313 -6.54 -6.54 20.44
CA ASN A 313 -5.43 -6.75 21.37
C ASN A 313 -5.49 -5.83 22.62
N ALA A 314 -6.48 -4.94 22.75
CA ALA A 314 -6.54 -3.94 23.80
C ALA A 314 -6.43 -4.53 25.22
N PHE A 315 -6.95 -5.75 25.44
CA PHE A 315 -6.95 -6.46 26.73
C PHE A 315 -6.09 -7.74 26.69
N ARG A 316 -5.14 -7.84 25.74
CA ARG A 316 -4.32 -9.02 25.48
C ARG A 316 -2.84 -8.68 25.47
N PRO A 317 -2.18 -8.47 26.64
CA PRO A 317 -0.79 -8.03 26.71
C PRO A 317 0.22 -8.89 25.93
N PRO A 318 0.17 -10.24 25.98
CA PRO A 318 1.05 -11.08 25.15
C PRO A 318 0.85 -10.86 23.65
N SER A 319 -0.40 -10.74 23.18
CA SER A 319 -0.70 -10.43 21.78
C SER A 319 -0.25 -9.01 21.38
N GLN A 320 -0.31 -8.04 22.28
CA GLN A 320 0.29 -6.70 22.05
C GLN A 320 1.79 -6.80 21.81
N ALA A 321 2.51 -7.57 22.63
CA ALA A 321 3.95 -7.77 22.46
C ALA A 321 4.29 -8.38 21.10
N LEU A 322 3.51 -9.38 20.65
CA LEU A 322 3.68 -9.99 19.31
C LEU A 322 3.39 -9.00 18.18
N PHE A 323 2.37 -8.17 18.32
CA PHE A 323 2.09 -7.11 17.35
C PHE A 323 3.28 -6.15 17.20
N TRP A 324 3.83 -5.67 18.30
CA TRP A 324 4.97 -4.75 18.26
C TRP A 324 6.25 -5.43 17.78
N THR A 325 6.43 -6.72 18.08
CA THR A 325 7.49 -7.54 17.49
C THR A 325 7.34 -7.61 15.97
N LEU A 326 6.12 -7.81 15.45
CA LEU A 326 5.87 -7.79 14.02
C LEU A 326 6.21 -6.43 13.39
N ILE A 327 5.79 -5.33 14.00
CA ILE A 327 6.09 -3.98 13.52
C ILE A 327 7.60 -3.73 13.48
N SER A 328 8.32 -4.06 14.56
CA SER A 328 9.78 -3.94 14.62
C SER A 328 10.46 -4.79 13.54
N ASN A 329 9.96 -6.01 13.31
CA ASN A 329 10.48 -6.90 12.29
C ASN A 329 10.27 -6.36 10.87
N ILE A 330 9.11 -5.73 10.58
CA ILE A 330 8.86 -5.07 9.29
C ILE A 330 9.84 -3.90 9.08
N PHE A 331 10.16 -3.11 10.11
CA PHE A 331 11.19 -2.07 10.01
C PHE A 331 12.58 -2.67 9.73
N ILE A 332 12.95 -3.77 10.39
CA ILE A 332 14.21 -4.48 10.11
C ILE A 332 14.23 -4.96 8.66
N LEU A 333 13.15 -5.59 8.18
CA LEU A 333 13.05 -6.05 6.79
C LEU A 333 13.14 -4.88 5.80
N THR A 334 12.50 -3.75 6.09
CA THR A 334 12.58 -2.54 5.26
C THR A 334 14.01 -2.04 5.18
N TRP A 335 14.71 -1.95 6.33
CA TRP A 335 16.11 -1.56 6.36
C TRP A 335 17.00 -2.53 5.58
N ILE A 336 16.85 -3.85 5.79
CA ILE A 336 17.59 -4.89 5.06
C ILE A 336 17.30 -4.85 3.56
N GLY A 337 16.08 -4.52 3.16
CA GLY A 337 15.71 -4.38 1.75
C GLY A 337 16.58 -3.36 0.99
N GLY A 338 17.02 -2.31 1.67
CA GLY A 338 17.93 -1.29 1.15
C GLY A 338 19.43 -1.57 1.36
N GLN A 339 19.82 -2.73 1.95
CA GLN A 339 21.22 -3.05 2.17
C GLN A 339 21.81 -3.94 1.06
N PRO A 340 23.14 -3.97 0.85
CA PRO A 340 23.78 -4.88 -0.08
C PRO A 340 23.59 -6.34 0.37
N VAL A 341 23.69 -7.28 -0.60
CA VAL A 341 23.54 -8.72 -0.35
C VAL A 341 24.85 -9.33 0.12
N GLU A 342 25.27 -9.00 1.33
CA GLU A 342 26.51 -9.46 1.97
C GLU A 342 26.32 -9.68 3.47
N HIS A 343 27.30 -10.30 4.11
CA HIS A 343 27.29 -10.44 5.57
C HIS A 343 27.51 -9.09 6.26
N PRO A 344 26.76 -8.77 7.37
CA PRO A 344 25.82 -9.64 8.10
C PRO A 344 24.37 -9.59 7.57
N PHE A 345 24.06 -8.76 6.56
CA PHE A 345 22.69 -8.45 6.13
C PHE A 345 21.93 -9.67 5.61
N ILE A 346 22.60 -10.62 4.95
CA ILE A 346 21.98 -11.88 4.48
C ILE A 346 21.34 -12.64 5.65
N ILE A 347 22.09 -12.89 6.73
CA ILE A 347 21.61 -13.67 7.88
C ILE A 347 20.49 -12.92 8.60
N ILE A 348 20.64 -11.62 8.80
CA ILE A 348 19.60 -10.80 9.43
C ILE A 348 18.31 -10.86 8.62
N GLY A 349 18.39 -10.74 7.29
CA GLY A 349 17.25 -10.83 6.38
C GLY A 349 16.56 -12.20 6.45
N GLN A 350 17.33 -13.29 6.49
CA GLN A 350 16.79 -14.65 6.62
C GLN A 350 16.04 -14.86 7.93
N ILE A 351 16.64 -14.47 9.06
CA ILE A 351 16.01 -14.57 10.38
C ILE A 351 14.74 -13.72 10.43
N ALA A 352 14.80 -12.48 9.96
CA ALA A 352 13.66 -11.58 9.94
C ALA A 352 12.53 -12.10 9.04
N SER A 353 12.84 -12.69 7.87
CA SER A 353 11.87 -13.28 6.97
C SER A 353 11.16 -14.49 7.60
N ILE A 354 11.91 -15.38 8.25
CA ILE A 354 11.34 -16.52 8.99
C ILE A 354 10.45 -16.01 10.13
N THR A 355 10.91 -15.05 10.90
CA THR A 355 10.17 -14.44 12.01
C THR A 355 8.86 -13.82 11.53
N TYR A 356 8.85 -13.17 10.34
CA TYR A 356 7.65 -12.60 9.73
C TYR A 356 6.55 -13.65 9.53
N PHE A 357 6.86 -14.76 8.88
CA PHE A 357 5.88 -15.83 8.62
C PHE A 357 5.48 -16.59 9.89
N ILE A 358 6.43 -16.90 10.77
CA ILE A 358 6.15 -17.56 12.06
C ILE A 358 5.23 -16.71 12.93
N ASN A 359 5.41 -15.39 12.93
CA ASN A 359 4.54 -14.50 13.70
C ASN A 359 3.06 -14.69 13.31
N PHE A 360 2.74 -14.62 12.03
CA PHE A 360 1.35 -14.77 11.56
C PHE A 360 0.82 -16.21 11.69
N LEU A 361 1.61 -17.20 11.24
CA LEU A 361 1.11 -18.58 11.10
C LEU A 361 1.10 -19.35 12.41
N MET A 362 1.98 -19.03 13.35
CA MET A 362 2.16 -19.80 14.58
C MET A 362 1.97 -18.96 15.84
N LEU A 363 2.76 -17.89 16.01
CA LEU A 363 2.80 -17.18 17.29
C LEU A 363 1.48 -16.51 17.63
N MET A 364 0.88 -15.77 16.68
CA MET A 364 -0.41 -15.10 16.93
C MET A 364 -1.53 -16.08 17.31
N PRO A 365 -1.82 -17.16 16.55
CA PRO A 365 -2.88 -18.10 16.91
C PRO A 365 -2.57 -18.93 18.17
N MET A 366 -1.30 -19.28 18.42
CA MET A 366 -0.91 -20.01 19.64
C MET A 366 -1.05 -19.15 20.88
N THR A 367 -0.56 -17.90 20.85
CA THR A 367 -0.70 -16.95 21.96
C THR A 367 -2.17 -16.68 22.26
N ALA A 368 -3.01 -16.52 21.24
CA ALA A 368 -4.45 -16.34 21.43
C ALA A 368 -5.11 -17.54 22.13
N LYS A 369 -4.72 -18.78 21.79
CA LYS A 369 -5.18 -19.99 22.50
C LYS A 369 -4.68 -20.02 23.94
N LEU A 370 -3.42 -19.68 24.18
CA LEU A 370 -2.86 -19.60 25.53
C LEU A 370 -3.61 -18.59 26.41
N GLU A 371 -3.87 -17.40 25.86
CA GLU A 371 -4.64 -16.34 26.57
C GLU A 371 -6.05 -16.82 26.91
N ASN A 372 -6.74 -17.54 26.01
CA ASN A 372 -8.04 -18.14 26.32
C ASN A 372 -7.96 -19.15 27.48
N LEU A 373 -6.91 -19.97 27.53
CA LEU A 373 -6.70 -20.95 28.60
C LEU A 373 -6.42 -20.25 29.94
N LEU A 374 -5.59 -19.22 29.95
CA LEU A 374 -5.25 -18.44 31.16
C LEU A 374 -6.48 -17.73 31.75
N MET A 375 -7.37 -17.27 30.89
CA MET A 375 -8.62 -16.62 31.31
C MET A 375 -9.75 -17.62 31.62
N LYS A 376 -9.46 -18.92 31.52
CA LYS A 376 -10.45 -20.01 31.73
C LYS A 376 -11.70 -19.87 30.85
N TRP A 377 -11.53 -19.49 29.62
CA TRP A 377 -12.60 -19.34 28.62
C TRP A 377 -12.75 -20.57 27.73
#